data_f3a719ab61c297eaf72c58a66882e42a
#
_entry.id   f3a719ab61c297eaf72c58a66882e42a
#
_cell.length_a   1.000
_cell.length_b   1.000
_cell.length_c   1.000
_cell.angle_alpha   90.00
_cell.angle_beta   90.00
_cell.angle_gamma   90.00
#
_symmetry.space_group_name_H-M   'P 1'
#
loop_
_entity.id
_entity.type
_entity.pdbx_description
1 polymer ?
#
loop_
_entity_poly.entity_id
_entity_poly.type
_entity_poly.pdbx_seq_one_letter_code
_entity_poly.pdbx_strand_id
1 'polypeptide(L)'
;MDVVSFLEVLIRVFLALLFGLALGLDREEKDKPIDYRAYMIVGTATCIIAIMGQEVYSDYARAGDLVSVDLAKIIAGVLTGIGFLGAGAIIKVEKDKVVGTTTGASVWAAGGIGLCLGFGQYLLAAVAFAVVLFIMIVGNTLIDWIERLR
;
A
#
# COMPACT_ATOMS: atom_id res chain seq x y z
N MET A 1 -3.62 26.80 10.14
CA MET A 1 -4.59 25.93 10.85
C MET A 1 -4.59 24.65 10.06
N ASP A 2 -4.04 23.61 10.66
CA ASP A 2 -3.80 22.34 9.98
C ASP A 2 -5.14 21.73 9.52
N VAL A 3 -5.19 21.17 8.33
CA VAL A 3 -6.37 20.47 7.79
C VAL A 3 -6.59 19.19 8.56
N VAL A 4 -5.49 18.56 8.96
CA VAL A 4 -5.48 17.30 9.69
C VAL A 4 -4.91 17.55 11.09
N SER A 5 -5.69 17.25 12.14
CA SER A 5 -5.21 17.40 13.51
C SER A 5 -4.05 16.43 13.79
N PHE A 6 -3.18 16.78 14.74
CA PHE A 6 -2.07 15.92 15.14
C PHE A 6 -2.51 14.51 15.54
N LEU A 7 -3.62 14.40 16.28
CA LEU A 7 -4.17 13.10 16.68
C LEU A 7 -4.62 12.29 15.45
N GLU A 8 -5.22 12.94 14.47
CA GLU A 8 -5.67 12.27 13.25
C GLU A 8 -4.49 11.80 12.39
N VAL A 9 -3.40 12.58 12.31
CA VAL A 9 -2.16 12.14 11.68
C VAL A 9 -1.66 10.86 12.33
N LEU A 10 -1.59 10.81 13.67
CA LEU A 10 -1.15 9.63 14.39
C LEU A 10 -2.04 8.41 14.11
N ILE A 11 -3.36 8.58 14.10
CA ILE A 11 -4.30 7.49 13.81
C ILE A 11 -4.10 6.95 12.39
N ARG A 12 -4.02 7.83 11.38
CA ARG A 12 -3.85 7.44 9.98
C ARG A 12 -2.54 6.68 9.76
N VAL A 13 -1.44 7.20 10.29
CA VAL A 13 -0.11 6.61 10.19
C VAL A 13 -0.06 5.27 10.93
N PHE A 14 -0.63 5.18 12.13
CA PHE A 14 -0.68 3.95 12.90
C PHE A 14 -1.51 2.86 12.20
N LEU A 15 -2.66 3.21 11.63
CA LEU A 15 -3.46 2.27 10.84
C LEU A 15 -2.72 1.79 9.58
N ALA A 16 -2.01 2.69 8.89
CA ALA A 16 -1.20 2.32 7.72
C ALA A 16 -0.08 1.34 8.09
N LEU A 17 0.58 1.56 9.23
CA LEU A 17 1.57 0.66 9.79
C LEU A 17 0.98 -0.71 10.11
N LEU A 18 -0.18 -0.76 10.79
CA LEU A 18 -0.84 -2.02 11.15
C LEU A 18 -1.32 -2.80 9.93
N PHE A 19 -1.90 -2.13 8.94
CA PHE A 19 -2.36 -2.80 7.71
C PHE A 19 -1.16 -3.30 6.90
N GLY A 20 -0.08 -2.52 6.81
CA GLY A 20 1.17 -2.96 6.21
C GLY A 20 1.76 -4.18 6.92
N LEU A 21 1.81 -4.16 8.25
CA LEU A 21 2.27 -5.30 9.05
C LEU A 21 1.44 -6.56 8.76
N ALA A 22 0.11 -6.47 8.79
CA ALA A 22 -0.77 -7.62 8.58
C ALA A 22 -0.60 -8.25 7.18
N LEU A 23 -0.47 -7.42 6.13
CA LEU A 23 -0.18 -7.91 4.78
C LEU A 23 1.22 -8.51 4.67
N GLY A 24 2.20 -7.91 5.33
CA GLY A 24 3.59 -8.34 5.29
C GLY A 24 3.82 -9.67 6.02
N LEU A 25 3.16 -9.89 7.17
CA LEU A 25 3.31 -11.14 7.94
C LEU A 25 2.87 -12.38 7.15
N ASP A 26 1.80 -12.29 6.34
CA ASP A 26 1.41 -13.40 5.46
C ASP A 26 2.52 -13.74 4.43
N ARG A 27 3.36 -12.78 4.06
CA ARG A 27 4.48 -13.00 3.14
C ARG A 27 5.71 -13.58 3.83
N GLU A 28 6.03 -13.10 5.03
CA GLU A 28 7.16 -13.56 5.84
C GLU A 28 7.02 -15.05 6.18
N GLU A 29 5.84 -15.47 6.64
CA GLU A 29 5.55 -16.88 6.97
C GLU A 29 5.79 -17.85 5.79
N LYS A 30 5.80 -17.33 4.55
CA LYS A 30 5.92 -18.13 3.32
C LYS A 30 7.25 -17.92 2.58
N ASP A 31 8.27 -17.39 3.25
CA ASP A 31 9.61 -17.13 2.66
C ASP A 31 9.54 -16.39 1.31
N LYS A 32 8.69 -15.33 1.22
CA LYS A 32 8.55 -14.56 -0.01
C LYS A 32 9.64 -13.49 -0.14
N PRO A 33 9.94 -12.99 -1.36
CA PRO A 33 11.10 -12.13 -1.64
C PRO A 33 11.16 -10.82 -0.88
N ILE A 34 10.02 -10.28 -0.41
CA ILE A 34 9.93 -9.01 0.31
C ILE A 34 9.41 -9.28 1.72
N ASP A 35 10.16 -8.81 2.73
CA ASP A 35 9.81 -8.95 4.13
C ASP A 35 8.66 -8.02 4.58
N TYR A 36 8.12 -8.26 5.77
CA TYR A 36 7.00 -7.48 6.33
C TYR A 36 7.34 -6.01 6.56
N ARG A 37 8.62 -5.66 6.79
CA ARG A 37 9.06 -4.27 7.02
C ARG A 37 8.85 -3.40 5.80
N ALA A 38 9.05 -3.96 4.60
CA ALA A 38 8.82 -3.22 3.37
C ALA A 38 7.35 -2.80 3.22
N TYR A 39 6.40 -3.68 3.57
CA TYR A 39 4.98 -3.36 3.55
C TYR A 39 4.61 -2.25 4.54
N MET A 40 5.16 -2.31 5.76
CA MET A 40 4.97 -1.29 6.77
C MET A 40 5.51 0.07 6.30
N ILE A 41 6.74 0.08 5.76
CA ILE A 41 7.39 1.31 5.26
C ILE A 41 6.60 1.90 4.09
N VAL A 42 6.23 1.08 3.10
CA VAL A 42 5.48 1.56 1.92
C VAL A 42 4.12 2.11 2.33
N GLY A 43 3.33 1.37 3.13
CA GLY A 43 2.02 1.84 3.59
C GLY A 43 2.11 3.14 4.40
N THR A 44 3.07 3.22 5.32
CA THR A 44 3.27 4.41 6.15
C THR A 44 3.76 5.61 5.34
N ALA A 45 4.74 5.41 4.45
CA ALA A 45 5.29 6.49 3.62
C ALA A 45 4.22 7.08 2.68
N THR A 46 3.41 6.23 2.05
CA THR A 46 2.34 6.70 1.15
C THR A 46 1.22 7.42 1.91
N CYS A 47 0.90 6.97 3.12
CA CYS A 47 -0.02 7.67 4.02
C CYS A 47 0.48 9.08 4.34
N ILE A 48 1.75 9.23 4.70
CA ILE A 48 2.37 10.53 5.00
C ILE A 48 2.37 11.43 3.75
N ILE A 49 2.70 10.90 2.57
CA ILE A 49 2.68 11.67 1.32
C ILE A 49 1.25 12.16 1.00
N ALA A 50 0.23 11.35 1.24
CA ALA A 50 -1.16 11.76 1.04
C ALA A 50 -1.60 12.87 2.01
N ILE A 51 -1.22 12.77 3.29
CA ILE A 51 -1.47 13.83 4.29
C ILE A 51 -0.78 15.12 3.87
N MET A 52 0.51 15.05 3.51
CA MET A 52 1.27 16.21 3.01
C MET A 52 0.61 16.83 1.78
N GLY A 53 0.13 16.01 0.84
CA GLY A 53 -0.59 16.50 -0.35
C GLY A 53 -1.87 17.26 -0.01
N GLN A 54 -2.63 16.81 1.01
CA GLN A 54 -3.82 17.52 1.49
C GLN A 54 -3.48 18.86 2.14
N GLU A 55 -2.43 18.91 2.98
CA GLU A 55 -2.01 20.16 3.64
C GLU A 55 -1.55 21.17 2.60
N VAL A 56 -0.68 20.79 1.66
CA VAL A 56 -0.19 21.65 0.59
C VAL A 56 -1.36 22.16 -0.27
N TYR A 57 -2.28 21.28 -0.68
CA TYR A 57 -3.48 21.68 -1.44
C TYR A 57 -4.31 22.73 -0.70
N SER A 58 -4.53 22.52 0.60
CA SER A 58 -5.32 23.44 1.42
C SER A 58 -4.64 24.80 1.60
N ASP A 59 -3.33 24.83 1.78
CA ASP A 59 -2.58 26.08 1.95
C ASP A 59 -2.65 26.96 0.69
N TYR A 60 -2.47 26.36 -0.49
CA TYR A 60 -2.63 27.09 -1.76
C TYR A 60 -4.07 27.55 -1.99
N ALA A 61 -5.06 26.70 -1.68
CA ALA A 61 -6.47 27.07 -1.82
C ALA A 61 -6.87 28.25 -0.92
N ARG A 62 -6.28 28.36 0.28
CA ARG A 62 -6.51 29.46 1.22
C ARG A 62 -5.80 30.75 0.83
N ALA A 63 -4.61 30.63 0.23
CA ALA A 63 -3.85 31.80 -0.23
C ALA A 63 -4.51 32.52 -1.42
N GLY A 64 -5.49 31.90 -2.07
CA GLY A 64 -6.12 32.43 -3.27
C GLY A 64 -5.18 32.47 -4.48
N ASP A 65 -4.10 31.69 -4.43
CA ASP A 65 -3.12 31.61 -5.49
C ASP A 65 -3.69 30.90 -6.73
N LEU A 66 -3.26 31.36 -7.90
CA LEU A 66 -3.57 30.73 -9.19
C LEU A 66 -2.87 29.38 -9.38
N VAL A 67 -2.06 28.96 -8.38
CA VAL A 67 -1.36 27.68 -8.40
C VAL A 67 -2.31 26.57 -7.95
N SER A 68 -2.53 25.58 -8.80
CA SER A 68 -3.33 24.41 -8.48
C SER A 68 -2.42 23.22 -8.17
N VAL A 69 -2.61 22.60 -7.00
CA VAL A 69 -1.98 21.31 -6.65
C VAL A 69 -2.84 20.19 -7.21
N ASP A 70 -2.27 19.39 -8.09
CA ASP A 70 -2.94 18.25 -8.70
C ASP A 70 -2.69 16.98 -7.87
N LEU A 71 -3.64 16.67 -7.00
CA LEU A 71 -3.57 15.45 -6.15
C LEU A 71 -3.54 14.17 -6.99
N ALA A 72 -4.12 14.15 -8.18
CA ALA A 72 -4.07 12.99 -9.06
C ALA A 72 -2.64 12.71 -9.53
N LYS A 73 -1.82 13.74 -9.75
CA LYS A 73 -0.39 13.57 -10.09
C LYS A 73 0.40 13.00 -8.92
N ILE A 74 0.09 13.41 -7.69
CA ILE A 74 0.71 12.85 -6.48
C ILE A 74 0.39 11.36 -6.40
N ILE A 75 -0.88 10.98 -6.52
CA ILE A 75 -1.33 9.59 -6.49
C ILE A 75 -0.64 8.78 -7.61
N ALA A 76 -0.66 9.28 -8.84
CA ALA A 76 -0.04 8.59 -9.96
C ALA A 76 1.47 8.41 -9.78
N GLY A 77 2.18 9.43 -9.30
CA GLY A 77 3.62 9.38 -9.02
C GLY A 77 3.97 8.35 -7.95
N VAL A 78 3.20 8.32 -6.86
CA VAL A 78 3.39 7.34 -5.77
C VAL A 78 3.16 5.92 -6.28
N LEU A 79 2.04 5.65 -6.95
CA LEU A 79 1.71 4.32 -7.45
C LEU A 79 2.70 3.84 -8.52
N THR A 80 3.23 4.74 -9.35
CA THR A 80 4.29 4.44 -10.32
C THR A 80 5.59 4.05 -9.60
N GLY A 81 5.99 4.81 -8.58
CA GLY A 81 7.19 4.51 -7.79
C GLY A 81 7.11 3.15 -7.08
N ILE A 82 5.96 2.83 -6.49
CA ILE A 82 5.74 1.53 -5.84
C ILE A 82 5.71 0.41 -6.89
N GLY A 83 5.20 0.67 -8.09
CA GLY A 83 5.24 -0.26 -9.21
C GLY A 83 6.67 -0.70 -9.53
N PHE A 84 7.65 0.19 -9.43
CA PHE A 84 9.07 -0.14 -9.58
C PHE A 84 9.57 -1.11 -8.48
N LEU A 85 9.20 -0.87 -7.22
CA LEU A 85 9.53 -1.78 -6.10
C LEU A 85 8.86 -3.15 -6.31
N GLY A 86 7.59 -3.16 -6.71
CA GLY A 86 6.85 -4.39 -7.02
C GLY A 86 7.47 -5.19 -8.16
N ALA A 87 7.93 -4.51 -9.21
CA ALA A 87 8.65 -5.14 -10.31
C ALA A 87 9.97 -5.79 -9.85
N GLY A 88 10.67 -5.15 -8.90
CA GLY A 88 11.90 -5.71 -8.29
C GLY A 88 11.69 -7.01 -7.52
N ALA A 89 10.45 -7.29 -7.07
CA ALA A 89 10.09 -8.54 -6.42
C ALA A 89 9.86 -9.71 -7.40
N ILE A 90 9.69 -9.41 -8.68
CA ILE A 90 9.39 -10.41 -9.72
C ILE A 90 10.70 -10.94 -10.28
N ILE A 91 11.04 -12.17 -9.97
CA ILE A 91 12.27 -12.81 -10.41
C ILE A 91 12.00 -14.08 -11.20
N LYS A 92 12.87 -14.33 -12.17
CA LYS A 92 12.88 -15.58 -12.95
C LYS A 92 13.85 -16.55 -12.26
N VAL A 93 13.35 -17.69 -11.86
CA VAL A 93 14.15 -18.79 -11.32
C VAL A 93 14.34 -19.89 -12.36
N GLU A 94 15.03 -20.96 -11.98
CA GLU A 94 15.31 -22.10 -12.86
C GLU A 94 14.04 -22.64 -13.57
N LYS A 95 14.22 -23.17 -14.80
CA LYS A 95 13.17 -23.74 -15.66
C LYS A 95 12.05 -22.75 -16.06
N ASP A 96 12.41 -21.49 -16.28
CA ASP A 96 11.49 -20.42 -16.75
C ASP A 96 10.34 -20.10 -15.77
N LYS A 97 10.41 -20.55 -14.52
CA LYS A 97 9.40 -20.21 -13.51
C LYS A 97 9.60 -18.78 -13.03
N VAL A 98 8.54 -17.97 -13.10
CA VAL A 98 8.49 -16.62 -12.54
C VAL A 98 7.87 -16.67 -11.15
N VAL A 99 8.51 -16.04 -10.18
CA VAL A 99 8.04 -15.91 -8.79
C VAL A 99 7.95 -14.45 -8.37
N GLY A 100 7.20 -14.15 -7.31
CA GLY A 100 7.11 -12.80 -6.76
C GLY A 100 6.00 -11.91 -7.34
N THR A 101 5.22 -12.37 -8.31
CA THR A 101 4.12 -11.58 -8.89
C THR A 101 3.08 -11.16 -7.85
N THR A 102 2.63 -12.07 -7.00
CA THR A 102 1.72 -11.76 -5.90
C THR A 102 2.37 -10.83 -4.87
N THR A 103 3.66 -10.97 -4.60
CA THR A 103 4.41 -10.09 -3.71
C THR A 103 4.45 -8.67 -4.26
N GLY A 104 4.79 -8.50 -5.54
CA GLY A 104 4.76 -7.19 -6.20
C GLY A 104 3.38 -6.54 -6.16
N ALA A 105 2.33 -7.31 -6.49
CA ALA A 105 0.95 -6.83 -6.44
C ALA A 105 0.51 -6.43 -5.02
N SER A 106 0.87 -7.21 -4.00
CA SER A 106 0.49 -6.91 -2.61
C SER A 106 1.25 -5.73 -2.01
N VAL A 107 2.52 -5.50 -2.37
CA VAL A 107 3.26 -4.29 -2.00
C VAL A 107 2.62 -3.05 -2.65
N TRP A 108 2.22 -3.16 -3.92
CA TRP A 108 1.51 -2.09 -4.61
C TRP A 108 0.17 -1.78 -3.94
N ALA A 109 -0.58 -2.80 -3.55
CA ALA A 109 -1.83 -2.65 -2.81
C ALA A 109 -1.62 -2.01 -1.42
N ALA A 110 -0.56 -2.37 -0.69
CA ALA A 110 -0.23 -1.74 0.59
C ALA A 110 0.00 -0.24 0.44
N GLY A 111 0.66 0.19 -0.64
CA GLY A 111 0.82 1.62 -0.95
C GLY A 111 -0.50 2.32 -1.28
N GLY A 112 -1.38 1.68 -2.05
CA GLY A 112 -2.73 2.19 -2.34
C GLY A 112 -3.58 2.34 -1.08
N ILE A 113 -3.54 1.37 -0.17
CA ILE A 113 -4.22 1.42 1.14
C ILE A 113 -3.66 2.55 2.00
N GLY A 114 -2.33 2.74 2.01
CA GLY A 114 -1.69 3.87 2.69
C GLY A 114 -2.16 5.22 2.16
N LEU A 115 -2.27 5.40 0.83
CA LEU A 115 -2.86 6.60 0.23
C LEU A 115 -4.29 6.82 0.70
N CYS A 116 -5.14 5.79 0.70
CA CYS A 116 -6.52 5.89 1.18
C CYS A 116 -6.59 6.37 2.63
N LEU A 117 -5.77 5.79 3.51
CA LEU A 117 -5.69 6.21 4.92
C LEU A 117 -5.21 7.65 5.05
N GLY A 118 -4.17 8.02 4.30
CA GLY A 118 -3.63 9.37 4.30
C GLY A 118 -4.64 10.43 3.84
N PHE A 119 -5.49 10.10 2.87
CA PHE A 119 -6.62 10.94 2.46
C PHE A 119 -7.86 10.85 3.36
N GLY A 120 -7.78 10.13 4.49
CA GLY A 120 -8.91 9.97 5.42
C GLY A 120 -10.03 9.05 4.92
N GLN A 121 -9.79 8.28 3.87
CA GLN A 121 -10.76 7.36 3.27
C GLN A 121 -10.75 6.00 4.01
N TYR A 122 -11.09 6.02 5.29
CA TYR A 122 -10.98 4.84 6.18
C TYR A 122 -11.79 3.64 5.72
N LEU A 123 -13.04 3.86 5.26
CA LEU A 123 -13.90 2.78 4.78
C LEU A 123 -13.29 2.12 3.52
N LEU A 124 -12.82 2.94 2.59
CA LEU A 124 -12.21 2.45 1.36
C LEU A 124 -10.93 1.67 1.67
N ALA A 125 -10.09 2.19 2.58
CA ALA A 125 -8.89 1.50 3.03
C ALA A 125 -9.21 0.15 3.69
N ALA A 126 -10.21 0.09 4.57
CA ALA A 126 -10.62 -1.13 5.24
C ALA A 126 -11.17 -2.19 4.27
N VAL A 127 -12.01 -1.78 3.30
CA VAL A 127 -12.52 -2.68 2.26
C VAL A 127 -11.39 -3.19 1.37
N ALA A 128 -10.50 -2.30 0.90
CA ALA A 128 -9.36 -2.68 0.08
C ALA A 128 -8.45 -3.67 0.83
N PHE A 129 -8.14 -3.39 2.10
CA PHE A 129 -7.35 -4.26 2.96
C PHE A 129 -8.01 -5.65 3.11
N ALA A 130 -9.29 -5.69 3.44
CA ALA A 130 -10.02 -6.95 3.64
C ALA A 130 -10.03 -7.81 2.35
N VAL A 131 -10.25 -7.18 1.20
CA VAL A 131 -10.26 -7.88 -0.10
C VAL A 131 -8.87 -8.40 -0.44
N VAL A 132 -7.83 -7.59 -0.30
CA VAL A 132 -6.45 -8.02 -0.59
C VAL A 132 -6.04 -9.15 0.33
N LEU A 133 -6.28 -9.03 1.63
CA LEU A 133 -5.96 -10.08 2.60
C LEU A 133 -6.72 -11.37 2.31
N PHE A 134 -8.01 -11.27 1.99
CA PHE A 134 -8.83 -12.42 1.59
C PHE A 134 -8.26 -13.13 0.35
N ILE A 135 -7.88 -12.40 -0.69
CA ILE A 135 -7.27 -12.96 -1.89
C ILE A 135 -5.96 -13.67 -1.56
N MET A 136 -5.13 -13.07 -0.68
CA MET A 136 -3.85 -13.65 -0.27
C MET A 136 -4.03 -14.97 0.50
N ILE A 137 -5.01 -15.03 1.42
CA ILE A 137 -5.29 -16.23 2.22
C ILE A 137 -5.93 -17.33 1.37
N VAL A 138 -7.01 -17.00 0.67
CA VAL A 138 -7.78 -17.98 -0.12
C VAL A 138 -6.95 -18.50 -1.30
N GLY A 139 -6.20 -17.62 -1.97
CA GLY A 139 -5.33 -18.01 -3.08
C GLY A 139 -4.28 -19.05 -2.67
N ASN A 140 -3.70 -18.91 -1.49
CA ASN A 140 -2.73 -19.87 -0.97
C ASN A 140 -3.41 -21.21 -0.62
N THR A 141 -4.53 -21.16 0.10
CA THR A 141 -5.29 -22.38 0.47
C THR A 141 -5.74 -23.17 -0.75
N LEU A 142 -6.14 -22.48 -1.82
CA LEU A 142 -6.56 -23.13 -3.06
C LEU A 142 -5.39 -23.82 -3.77
N ILE A 143 -4.21 -23.21 -3.80
CA ILE A 143 -3.00 -23.81 -4.38
C ILE A 143 -2.64 -25.07 -3.60
N ASP A 144 -2.57 -25.01 -2.27
CA ASP A 144 -2.25 -26.14 -1.41
C ASP A 144 -3.25 -27.30 -1.59
N TRP A 145 -4.53 -26.98 -1.78
CA TRP A 145 -5.57 -27.97 -2.04
C TRP A 145 -5.39 -28.67 -3.40
N ILE A 146 -5.09 -27.90 -4.45
CA ILE A 146 -4.84 -28.43 -5.80
C ILE A 146 -3.59 -29.32 -5.83
N GLU A 147 -2.52 -28.93 -5.12
CA GLU A 147 -1.28 -29.73 -5.02
C GLU A 147 -1.51 -31.07 -4.30
N ARG A 148 -2.39 -31.12 -3.30
CA ARG A 148 -2.75 -32.37 -2.61
C ARG A 148 -3.59 -33.32 -3.47
N LEU A 149 -4.21 -32.83 -4.53
CA LEU A 149 -5.00 -33.67 -5.46
C LEU A 149 -4.15 -34.23 -6.62
N ARG A 150 -2.90 -33.79 -6.78
CA ARG A 150 -1.95 -34.27 -7.79
C ARG A 150 -1.00 -35.30 -7.24
#